data_e51725f0094c2c6c6bca0df3d61c0f1c
#
_entry.id   e51725f0094c2c6c6bca0df3d61c0f1c
#
_cell.length_a   1.000
_cell.length_b   1.000
_cell.length_c   1.000
_cell.angle_alpha   90.00
_cell.angle_beta   90.00
_cell.angle_gamma   90.00
#
_symmetry.space_group_name_H-M   'P 1'
#
loop_
_entity.id
_entity.type
_entity.pdbx_description
1 polymer ?
#
loop_
_entity_poly.entity_id
_entity_poly.type
_entity_poly.pdbx_seq_one_letter_code
_entity_poly.pdbx_strand_id
1 'polypeptide(L)'
;VHMYHPDVMMFAEENTSWPKLTHKIEDGGLGFDFKWNMGWMNDMLHYMSLNPMWRPFNHDSLTFSFYYAFSEKFLLPISHDEVSHGKGSLIKQMPGKYDEQFAGVRAFITYMYAHPGKKLVFMGTEIGQFDEWNHEEAIQWDLLEFEKHKKLRTFFKELNKFYLDCKPLYELDTVWKGFDWIHHDDYTNSVIAFKRTDKNGDEIVSVCNFQPIRRDEYCIGVPKYGLYDEVFNSDEERFGGSGVVNGNNIKTEVMKIHGFDQGLSL
;
A
#
# COMPACT_ATOMS: atom_id res chain seq x y z
N VAL A 1 14.43 -8.07 -26.69
CA VAL A 1 15.27 -7.26 -25.81
C VAL A 1 16.17 -8.16 -24.99
N HIS A 2 15.66 -9.06 -24.15
CA HIS A 2 16.43 -9.89 -23.20
C HIS A 2 17.51 -10.78 -23.86
N MET A 3 17.31 -11.17 -25.09
CA MET A 3 18.32 -11.96 -25.85
C MET A 3 19.66 -11.19 -26.02
N TYR A 4 19.59 -9.87 -26.17
CA TYR A 4 20.76 -9.01 -26.39
C TYR A 4 21.14 -8.18 -25.15
N HIS A 5 20.17 -7.98 -24.25
CA HIS A 5 20.27 -7.16 -23.05
C HIS A 5 19.58 -7.90 -21.87
N PRO A 6 20.19 -8.94 -21.31
CA PRO A 6 19.53 -9.79 -20.30
C PRO A 6 19.26 -9.07 -18.96
N ASP A 7 19.98 -7.99 -18.70
CA ASP A 7 19.86 -7.23 -17.44
C ASP A 7 18.82 -6.09 -17.50
N VAL A 8 18.17 -5.91 -18.67
CA VAL A 8 17.16 -4.85 -18.86
C VAL A 8 15.80 -5.40 -18.43
N MET A 9 15.08 -4.65 -17.61
CA MET A 9 13.68 -4.93 -17.27
C MET A 9 12.74 -4.20 -18.24
N MET A 10 11.74 -4.92 -18.72
CA MET A 10 10.70 -4.41 -19.61
C MET A 10 9.37 -4.33 -18.87
N PHE A 11 8.81 -3.12 -18.82
CA PHE A 11 7.53 -2.85 -18.15
C PHE A 11 6.46 -2.55 -19.20
N ALA A 12 5.30 -3.19 -19.09
CA ALA A 12 4.15 -2.91 -19.94
C ALA A 12 3.22 -1.92 -19.21
N GLU A 13 3.02 -0.75 -19.81
CA GLU A 13 1.92 0.15 -19.50
C GLU A 13 0.75 -0.21 -20.41
N GLU A 14 -0.17 -0.99 -19.89
CA GLU A 14 -1.29 -1.52 -20.65
C GLU A 14 -2.52 -1.61 -19.73
N ASN A 15 -3.60 -0.91 -20.09
CA ASN A 15 -4.78 -0.71 -19.25
C ASN A 15 -5.95 -1.65 -19.59
N THR A 16 -5.79 -2.52 -20.57
CA THR A 16 -6.84 -3.49 -20.94
C THR A 16 -6.65 -4.84 -20.23
N SER A 17 -7.56 -5.75 -20.48
CA SER A 17 -7.48 -7.13 -20.01
C SER A 17 -6.64 -8.05 -20.90
N TRP A 18 -5.70 -7.50 -21.68
CA TRP A 18 -4.81 -8.33 -22.52
C TRP A 18 -4.08 -9.35 -21.65
N PRO A 19 -4.23 -10.65 -21.92
CA PRO A 19 -3.71 -11.69 -21.05
C PRO A 19 -2.24 -11.99 -21.31
N LYS A 20 -1.56 -12.51 -20.28
CA LYS A 20 -0.21 -13.09 -20.38
C LYS A 20 0.90 -12.13 -20.83
N LEU A 21 0.78 -10.84 -20.54
CA LEU A 21 1.83 -9.86 -20.87
C LEU A 21 3.16 -10.22 -20.19
N THR A 22 3.11 -10.68 -18.95
CA THR A 22 4.30 -11.00 -18.16
C THR A 22 4.64 -12.50 -18.11
N HIS A 23 3.92 -13.31 -18.87
CA HIS A 23 4.22 -14.72 -19.01
C HIS A 23 5.33 -14.93 -20.07
N LYS A 24 5.99 -16.07 -19.98
CA LYS A 24 7.04 -16.43 -20.94
C LYS A 24 6.47 -16.59 -22.35
N ILE A 25 7.30 -16.33 -23.35
CA ILE A 25 6.93 -16.47 -24.77
C ILE A 25 6.52 -17.92 -25.09
N GLU A 26 7.23 -18.90 -24.54
CA GLU A 26 6.90 -20.33 -24.69
C GLU A 26 5.54 -20.74 -24.11
N ASP A 27 5.03 -19.97 -23.13
CA ASP A 27 3.69 -20.15 -22.53
C ASP A 27 2.62 -19.32 -23.25
N GLY A 28 2.96 -18.69 -24.39
CA GLY A 28 2.10 -17.83 -25.18
C GLY A 28 1.97 -16.42 -24.63
N GLY A 29 2.93 -15.98 -23.80
CA GLY A 29 3.02 -14.62 -23.30
C GLY A 29 3.86 -13.69 -24.16
N LEU A 30 3.95 -12.42 -23.77
CA LEU A 30 4.77 -11.41 -24.46
C LEU A 30 6.16 -11.22 -23.83
N GLY A 31 6.42 -11.78 -22.64
CA GLY A 31 7.73 -11.78 -22.00
C GLY A 31 8.12 -10.45 -21.36
N PHE A 32 7.17 -9.58 -21.02
CA PHE A 32 7.46 -8.43 -20.17
C PHE A 32 7.80 -8.89 -18.74
N ASP A 33 8.63 -8.13 -18.04
CA ASP A 33 8.98 -8.43 -16.65
C ASP A 33 7.86 -8.05 -15.70
N PHE A 34 7.19 -6.92 -15.95
CA PHE A 34 6.08 -6.42 -15.16
C PHE A 34 5.02 -5.72 -16.03
N LYS A 35 3.79 -5.68 -15.51
CA LYS A 35 2.67 -4.90 -16.03
C LYS A 35 2.22 -3.88 -14.97
N TRP A 36 1.92 -2.66 -15.38
CA TRP A 36 1.29 -1.68 -14.48
C TRP A 36 -0.14 -2.13 -14.12
N ASN A 37 -0.46 -2.08 -12.84
CA ASN A 37 -1.80 -2.39 -12.34
C ASN A 37 -2.66 -1.12 -12.35
N MET A 38 -3.13 -0.74 -13.53
CA MET A 38 -3.96 0.46 -13.71
C MET A 38 -5.33 0.32 -13.02
N GLY A 39 -5.88 -0.90 -12.91
CA GLY A 39 -7.12 -1.16 -12.18
C GLY A 39 -6.98 -0.84 -10.70
N TRP A 40 -5.98 -1.39 -10.03
CA TRP A 40 -5.67 -1.07 -8.65
C TRP A 40 -5.45 0.43 -8.44
N MET A 41 -4.71 1.06 -9.33
CA MET A 41 -4.41 2.49 -9.27
C MET A 41 -5.70 3.33 -9.29
N ASN A 42 -6.58 3.07 -10.25
CA ASN A 42 -7.84 3.79 -10.38
C ASN A 42 -8.75 3.57 -9.16
N ASP A 43 -8.91 2.32 -8.71
CA ASP A 43 -9.74 1.99 -7.56
C ASP A 43 -9.23 2.67 -6.28
N MET A 44 -7.91 2.64 -6.07
CA MET A 44 -7.32 3.22 -4.87
C MET A 44 -7.34 4.75 -4.86
N LEU A 45 -7.04 5.42 -5.98
CA LEU A 45 -7.11 6.88 -6.04
C LEU A 45 -8.56 7.36 -5.88
N HIS A 46 -9.52 6.67 -6.52
CA HIS A 46 -10.93 6.95 -6.29
C HIS A 46 -11.29 6.81 -4.81
N TYR A 47 -10.98 5.65 -4.19
CA TYR A 47 -11.30 5.39 -2.79
C TYR A 47 -10.68 6.41 -1.84
N MET A 48 -9.40 6.72 -2.03
CA MET A 48 -8.68 7.65 -1.17
C MET A 48 -9.16 9.11 -1.31
N SER A 49 -9.66 9.51 -2.48
CA SER A 49 -10.24 10.84 -2.70
C SER A 49 -11.62 11.03 -2.08
N LEU A 50 -12.32 9.95 -1.73
CA LEU A 50 -13.63 10.04 -1.09
C LEU A 50 -13.55 10.68 0.29
N ASN A 51 -14.55 11.53 0.61
CA ASN A 51 -14.78 11.87 2.00
C ASN A 51 -14.95 10.58 2.82
N PRO A 52 -14.28 10.44 3.98
CA PRO A 52 -14.32 9.21 4.78
C PRO A 52 -15.72 8.64 5.04
N MET A 53 -16.74 9.49 5.14
CA MET A 53 -18.13 9.05 5.34
C MET A 53 -18.68 8.18 4.20
N TRP A 54 -18.11 8.27 3.00
CA TRP A 54 -18.53 7.50 1.82
C TRP A 54 -17.70 6.22 1.62
N ARG A 55 -16.59 6.07 2.30
CA ARG A 55 -15.71 4.89 2.19
C ARG A 55 -16.38 3.55 2.53
N PRO A 56 -17.28 3.47 3.54
CA PRO A 56 -18.04 2.24 3.80
C PRO A 56 -18.83 1.71 2.59
N PHE A 57 -19.30 2.61 1.73
CA PHE A 57 -20.09 2.25 0.54
C PHE A 57 -19.23 1.92 -0.71
N ASN A 58 -17.92 2.08 -0.60
CA ASN A 58 -16.94 1.84 -1.68
C ASN A 58 -15.83 0.87 -1.23
N HIS A 59 -16.11 0.04 -0.24
CA HIS A 59 -15.13 -0.87 0.37
C HIS A 59 -14.53 -1.86 -0.65
N ASP A 60 -15.30 -2.23 -1.67
CA ASP A 60 -14.86 -3.11 -2.75
C ASP A 60 -13.64 -2.58 -3.50
N SER A 61 -13.45 -1.27 -3.56
CA SER A 61 -12.25 -0.66 -4.16
C SER A 61 -10.95 -1.11 -3.47
N LEU A 62 -11.00 -1.45 -2.18
CA LEU A 62 -9.86 -1.97 -1.43
C LEU A 62 -9.55 -3.45 -1.74
N THR A 63 -10.55 -4.21 -2.13
CA THR A 63 -10.47 -5.67 -2.19
C THR A 63 -10.53 -6.23 -3.62
N PHE A 64 -11.10 -5.49 -4.57
CA PHE A 64 -11.34 -5.97 -5.92
C PHE A 64 -10.04 -6.35 -6.67
N SER A 65 -8.97 -5.59 -6.50
CA SER A 65 -7.69 -5.87 -7.16
C SER A 65 -7.12 -7.25 -6.82
N PHE A 66 -7.47 -7.83 -5.68
CA PHE A 66 -6.98 -9.15 -5.26
C PHE A 66 -7.56 -10.30 -6.09
N TYR A 67 -8.70 -10.12 -6.76
CA TYR A 67 -9.25 -11.14 -7.68
C TYR A 67 -8.29 -11.45 -8.83
N TYR A 68 -7.47 -10.48 -9.21
CA TYR A 68 -6.53 -10.63 -10.34
C TYR A 68 -5.06 -10.34 -9.97
N ALA A 69 -4.75 -10.03 -8.71
CA ALA A 69 -3.43 -9.59 -8.25
C ALA A 69 -2.27 -10.53 -8.65
N PHE A 70 -2.56 -11.81 -8.93
CA PHE A 70 -1.57 -12.83 -9.29
C PHE A 70 -1.75 -13.37 -10.72
N SER A 71 -2.58 -12.73 -11.54
CA SER A 71 -2.75 -13.08 -12.96
C SER A 71 -1.56 -12.64 -13.83
N GLU A 72 -0.86 -11.60 -13.39
CA GLU A 72 0.34 -11.03 -14.00
C GLU A 72 1.35 -10.66 -12.91
N LYS A 73 2.58 -10.35 -13.31
CA LYS A 73 3.54 -9.73 -12.39
C LYS A 73 3.29 -8.23 -12.35
N PHE A 74 2.52 -7.79 -11.38
CA PHE A 74 2.10 -6.41 -11.31
C PHE A 74 3.10 -5.48 -10.63
N LEU A 75 3.14 -4.24 -11.16
CA LEU A 75 3.69 -3.06 -10.52
C LEU A 75 2.53 -2.13 -10.21
N LEU A 76 2.45 -1.64 -8.98
CA LEU A 76 1.43 -0.70 -8.51
C LEU A 76 1.89 0.72 -8.82
N PRO A 77 1.30 1.41 -9.81
CA PRO A 77 1.80 2.71 -10.24
C PRO A 77 1.10 3.85 -9.52
N ILE A 78 1.87 4.81 -9.05
CA ILE A 78 1.50 6.22 -8.90
C ILE A 78 2.52 6.97 -9.73
N SER A 79 2.20 7.18 -11.00
CA SER A 79 3.10 7.76 -12.00
C SER A 79 2.89 9.27 -12.17
N HIS A 80 3.54 9.84 -13.17
CA HIS A 80 3.33 11.26 -13.54
C HIS A 80 1.90 11.54 -13.99
N ASP A 81 1.23 10.58 -14.61
CA ASP A 81 -0.15 10.73 -15.11
C ASP A 81 -1.16 10.92 -13.99
N GLU A 82 -0.91 10.37 -12.80
CA GLU A 82 -1.79 10.51 -11.64
C GLU A 82 -1.60 11.83 -10.88
N VAL A 83 -0.53 12.57 -11.17
CA VAL A 83 -0.17 13.82 -10.47
C VAL A 83 -0.01 15.01 -11.39
N SER A 84 -0.61 14.96 -12.58
CA SER A 84 -0.59 16.00 -13.61
C SER A 84 -1.93 16.12 -14.34
N HIS A 85 -2.02 17.02 -15.31
CA HIS A 85 -3.15 17.18 -16.23
C HIS A 85 -4.50 17.53 -15.55
N GLY A 86 -4.48 18.33 -14.48
CA GLY A 86 -5.68 18.76 -13.76
C GLY A 86 -6.18 17.77 -12.70
N LYS A 87 -5.41 16.68 -12.43
CA LYS A 87 -5.77 15.71 -11.39
C LYS A 87 -5.36 16.13 -9.98
N GLY A 88 -4.46 17.12 -9.87
CA GLY A 88 -3.83 17.51 -8.60
C GLY A 88 -2.68 16.59 -8.21
N SER A 89 -1.81 17.04 -7.32
CA SER A 89 -0.79 16.18 -6.72
C SER A 89 -1.43 15.14 -5.81
N LEU A 90 -0.71 14.05 -5.51
CA LEU A 90 -1.26 12.97 -4.67
C LEU A 90 -1.81 13.49 -3.33
N ILE A 91 -1.10 14.41 -2.68
CA ILE A 91 -1.56 14.97 -1.41
C ILE A 91 -2.83 15.82 -1.57
N LYS A 92 -3.00 16.56 -2.67
CA LYS A 92 -4.21 17.34 -2.95
C LYS A 92 -5.44 16.46 -3.24
N GLN A 93 -5.22 15.24 -3.70
CA GLN A 93 -6.31 14.28 -3.89
C GLN A 93 -6.83 13.70 -2.57
N MET A 94 -6.08 13.81 -1.48
CA MET A 94 -6.54 13.37 -0.17
C MET A 94 -7.58 14.37 0.39
N PRO A 95 -8.74 13.90 0.88
CA PRO A 95 -9.77 14.74 1.44
C PRO A 95 -9.34 15.33 2.79
N GLY A 96 -9.99 16.43 3.17
CA GLY A 96 -9.81 17.05 4.48
C GLY A 96 -8.84 18.21 4.50
N LYS A 97 -8.43 18.57 5.72
CA LYS A 97 -7.50 19.66 5.98
C LYS A 97 -6.05 19.20 5.82
N TYR A 98 -5.12 20.15 5.90
CA TYR A 98 -3.68 19.93 5.74
C TYR A 98 -3.15 18.70 6.49
N ASP A 99 -3.44 18.54 7.78
CA ASP A 99 -2.96 17.39 8.56
C ASP A 99 -3.61 16.07 8.13
N GLU A 100 -4.89 16.10 7.76
CA GLU A 100 -5.66 14.95 7.30
C GLU A 100 -5.17 14.47 5.93
N GLN A 101 -4.73 15.39 5.06
CA GLN A 101 -4.14 15.05 3.76
C GLN A 101 -2.82 14.28 3.94
N PHE A 102 -1.94 14.72 4.84
CA PHE A 102 -0.71 13.98 5.17
C PHE A 102 -1.01 12.60 5.76
N ALA A 103 -2.01 12.49 6.65
CA ALA A 103 -2.45 11.22 7.19
C ALA A 103 -2.98 10.30 6.08
N GLY A 104 -3.77 10.83 5.14
CA GLY A 104 -4.25 10.10 3.97
C GLY A 104 -3.13 9.54 3.12
N VAL A 105 -2.11 10.36 2.80
CA VAL A 105 -0.93 9.90 2.04
C VAL A 105 -0.20 8.79 2.80
N ARG A 106 0.07 8.95 4.10
CA ARG A 106 0.75 7.91 4.89
C ARG A 106 -0.03 6.60 4.92
N ALA A 107 -1.33 6.65 5.15
CA ALA A 107 -2.19 5.45 5.17
C ALA A 107 -2.19 4.76 3.80
N PHE A 108 -2.38 5.51 2.72
CA PHE A 108 -2.40 4.98 1.36
C PHE A 108 -1.06 4.33 0.97
N ILE A 109 0.05 5.03 1.18
CA ILE A 109 1.38 4.52 0.80
C ILE A 109 1.77 3.31 1.65
N THR A 110 1.43 3.28 2.95
CA THR A 110 1.68 2.09 3.78
C THR A 110 0.89 0.88 3.26
N TYR A 111 -0.40 1.07 2.94
CA TYR A 111 -1.19 0.02 2.30
C TYR A 111 -0.60 -0.44 0.96
N MET A 112 -0.21 0.50 0.09
CA MET A 112 0.45 0.19 -1.18
C MET A 112 1.68 -0.69 -0.98
N TYR A 113 2.51 -0.41 0.03
CA TYR A 113 3.71 -1.19 0.32
C TYR A 113 3.41 -2.58 0.88
N ALA A 114 2.32 -2.73 1.63
CA ALA A 114 1.86 -4.01 2.13
C ALA A 114 1.15 -4.87 1.07
N HIS A 115 0.48 -4.25 0.08
CA HIS A 115 -0.22 -4.94 -1.01
C HIS A 115 0.76 -5.73 -1.90
N PRO A 116 0.39 -6.92 -2.43
CA PRO A 116 1.20 -7.63 -3.43
C PRO A 116 1.51 -6.79 -4.66
N GLY A 117 2.70 -6.98 -5.24
CA GLY A 117 3.18 -6.26 -6.42
C GLY A 117 4.31 -5.28 -6.12
N LYS A 118 5.06 -4.89 -7.15
CA LYS A 118 6.15 -3.90 -7.02
C LYS A 118 5.57 -2.49 -6.94
N LYS A 119 6.37 -1.53 -6.50
CA LYS A 119 5.93 -0.16 -6.18
C LYS A 119 6.54 0.84 -7.15
N LEU A 120 5.71 1.75 -7.66
CA LEU A 120 6.14 2.91 -8.42
C LEU A 120 5.54 4.15 -7.79
N VAL A 121 6.37 5.04 -7.29
CA VAL A 121 5.98 6.32 -6.71
C VAL A 121 6.69 7.43 -7.47
N PHE A 122 5.95 8.40 -7.99
CA PHE A 122 6.51 9.48 -8.76
C PHE A 122 7.17 10.53 -7.85
N MET A 123 8.25 11.15 -8.39
CA MET A 123 9.04 12.16 -7.68
C MET A 123 8.19 13.32 -7.17
N GLY A 124 8.53 13.85 -5.97
CA GLY A 124 7.79 14.91 -5.29
C GLY A 124 6.69 14.39 -4.34
N THR A 125 6.21 13.16 -4.53
CA THR A 125 5.25 12.54 -3.62
C THR A 125 5.84 12.39 -2.21
N GLU A 126 7.11 12.01 -2.13
CA GLU A 126 7.83 11.77 -0.86
C GLU A 126 8.04 13.03 -0.01
N ILE A 127 7.89 14.20 -0.61
CA ILE A 127 7.92 15.48 0.10
C ILE A 127 6.55 16.14 0.21
N GLY A 128 5.50 15.49 -0.33
CA GLY A 128 4.14 16.03 -0.33
C GLY A 128 4.00 17.28 -1.18
N GLN A 129 4.60 17.28 -2.37
CA GLN A 129 4.47 18.40 -3.31
C GLN A 129 3.00 18.74 -3.52
N PHE A 130 2.61 20.01 -3.36
CA PHE A 130 1.24 20.43 -3.51
C PHE A 130 0.84 20.71 -4.95
N ASP A 131 1.75 21.29 -5.73
CA ASP A 131 1.45 21.58 -7.13
C ASP A 131 1.58 20.31 -7.98
N GLU A 132 0.81 20.27 -9.03
CA GLU A 132 0.93 19.22 -10.04
C GLU A 132 2.35 19.19 -10.59
N TRP A 133 2.81 18.00 -10.96
CA TRP A 133 4.08 17.91 -11.63
C TRP A 133 4.04 18.67 -12.97
N ASN A 134 5.04 19.50 -13.15
CA ASN A 134 5.29 20.27 -14.36
C ASN A 134 6.73 20.00 -14.84
N HIS A 135 6.87 19.51 -16.07
CA HIS A 135 8.19 19.19 -16.65
C HIS A 135 9.08 20.42 -16.89
N GLU A 136 8.51 21.61 -16.89
CA GLU A 136 9.23 22.88 -17.06
C GLU A 136 9.71 23.48 -15.72
N GLU A 137 9.32 22.88 -14.59
CA GLU A 137 9.60 23.41 -13.26
C GLU A 137 10.37 22.41 -12.40
N ALA A 138 11.12 22.90 -11.45
CA ALA A 138 11.77 22.07 -10.45
C ALA A 138 10.74 21.54 -9.42
N ILE A 139 11.05 20.38 -8.80
CA ILE A 139 10.34 19.91 -7.62
C ILE A 139 10.42 20.98 -6.52
N GLN A 140 9.36 21.17 -5.76
CA GLN A 140 9.21 22.15 -4.69
C GLN A 140 10.04 21.79 -3.45
N TRP A 141 11.37 21.77 -3.56
CA TRP A 141 12.27 21.40 -2.47
C TRP A 141 12.20 22.31 -1.24
N ASP A 142 11.73 23.56 -1.41
CA ASP A 142 11.45 24.53 -0.36
C ASP A 142 10.39 24.05 0.63
N LEU A 143 9.48 23.16 0.23
CA LEU A 143 8.54 22.52 1.13
C LEU A 143 9.23 21.78 2.30
N LEU A 144 10.47 21.35 2.13
CA LEU A 144 11.25 20.74 3.21
C LEU A 144 11.64 21.72 4.32
N GLU A 145 11.35 23.01 4.22
CA GLU A 145 11.45 23.94 5.34
C GLU A 145 10.31 23.74 6.36
N PHE A 146 9.19 23.14 5.93
CA PHE A 146 8.03 22.90 6.78
C PHE A 146 8.07 21.49 7.43
N GLU A 147 7.71 21.44 8.71
CA GLU A 147 7.86 20.25 9.54
C GLU A 147 7.10 19.03 9.02
N LYS A 148 5.86 19.21 8.53
CA LYS A 148 5.05 18.11 8.01
C LYS A 148 5.68 17.45 6.78
N HIS A 149 6.26 18.24 5.90
CA HIS A 149 6.94 17.74 4.69
C HIS A 149 8.25 17.01 5.04
N LYS A 150 9.03 17.51 6.02
CA LYS A 150 10.19 16.78 6.56
C LYS A 150 9.82 15.44 7.14
N LYS A 151 8.72 15.41 7.92
CA LYS A 151 8.20 14.18 8.54
C LYS A 151 7.67 13.20 7.50
N LEU A 152 6.99 13.65 6.45
CA LEU A 152 6.56 12.81 5.35
C LEU A 152 7.78 12.22 4.60
N ARG A 153 8.81 13.02 4.32
CA ARG A 153 10.05 12.50 3.74
C ARG A 153 10.71 11.45 4.63
N THR A 154 10.71 11.67 5.94
CA THR A 154 11.21 10.69 6.92
C THR A 154 10.39 9.40 6.85
N PHE A 155 9.06 9.50 6.78
CA PHE A 155 8.17 8.37 6.59
C PHE A 155 8.54 7.54 5.36
N PHE A 156 8.67 8.17 4.18
CA PHE A 156 9.05 7.46 2.96
C PHE A 156 10.42 6.78 3.07
N LYS A 157 11.41 7.45 3.67
CA LYS A 157 12.73 6.88 3.90
C LYS A 157 12.67 5.63 4.77
N GLU A 158 11.97 5.71 5.90
CA GLU A 158 11.87 4.59 6.84
C GLU A 158 11.00 3.46 6.28
N LEU A 159 9.92 3.78 5.57
CA LEU A 159 9.09 2.78 4.90
C LEU A 159 9.85 2.03 3.79
N ASN A 160 10.63 2.74 2.97
CA ASN A 160 11.49 2.11 1.96
C ASN A 160 12.50 1.16 2.59
N LYS A 161 13.15 1.59 3.68
CA LYS A 161 14.08 0.75 4.42
C LYS A 161 13.38 -0.48 4.98
N PHE A 162 12.25 -0.29 5.66
CA PHE A 162 11.45 -1.37 6.22
C PHE A 162 11.03 -2.38 5.14
N TYR A 163 10.57 -1.89 3.98
CA TYR A 163 10.19 -2.75 2.86
C TYR A 163 11.36 -3.64 2.38
N LEU A 164 12.55 -3.06 2.25
CA LEU A 164 13.75 -3.81 1.82
C LEU A 164 14.20 -4.84 2.85
N ASP A 165 14.02 -4.56 4.14
CA ASP A 165 14.40 -5.44 5.24
C ASP A 165 13.33 -6.52 5.51
N CYS A 166 12.07 -6.32 5.09
CA CYS A 166 10.92 -7.17 5.36
C CYS A 166 10.57 -8.07 4.17
N LYS A 167 11.21 -9.22 4.06
CA LYS A 167 11.04 -10.18 2.95
C LYS A 167 9.60 -10.59 2.66
N PRO A 168 8.72 -10.82 3.67
CA PRO A 168 7.32 -11.13 3.41
C PRO A 168 6.61 -10.11 2.51
N LEU A 169 7.05 -8.85 2.48
CA LEU A 169 6.40 -7.81 1.66
C LEU A 169 6.72 -7.89 0.17
N TYR A 170 7.78 -8.64 -0.25
CA TYR A 170 8.21 -8.63 -1.65
C TYR A 170 8.64 -9.95 -2.26
N GLU A 171 9.01 -10.97 -1.49
CA GLU A 171 9.57 -12.21 -2.06
C GLU A 171 8.56 -13.05 -2.83
N LEU A 172 7.31 -13.05 -2.40
CA LEU A 172 6.22 -13.81 -3.01
C LEU A 172 5.11 -12.90 -3.56
N ASP A 173 5.49 -11.76 -4.14
CA ASP A 173 4.56 -10.74 -4.65
C ASP A 173 3.68 -11.20 -5.82
N THR A 174 4.09 -12.25 -6.52
CA THR A 174 3.46 -12.67 -7.78
C THR A 174 2.73 -14.00 -7.67
N VAL A 175 2.57 -14.52 -6.46
CA VAL A 175 1.93 -15.82 -6.23
C VAL A 175 1.04 -15.81 -4.99
N TRP A 176 -0.08 -16.52 -5.04
CA TRP A 176 -1.03 -16.64 -3.93
C TRP A 176 -0.41 -17.10 -2.61
N LYS A 177 0.64 -17.92 -2.65
CA LYS A 177 1.32 -18.41 -1.44
C LYS A 177 1.85 -17.28 -0.54
N GLY A 178 2.09 -16.09 -1.11
CA GLY A 178 2.59 -14.91 -0.39
C GLY A 178 1.52 -14.06 0.27
N PHE A 179 0.23 -14.45 0.19
CA PHE A 179 -0.87 -13.61 0.65
C PHE A 179 -2.03 -14.45 1.20
N ASP A 180 -2.59 -14.04 2.33
CA ASP A 180 -3.85 -14.53 2.86
C ASP A 180 -4.65 -13.39 3.50
N TRP A 181 -5.97 -13.37 3.27
CA TRP A 181 -6.86 -12.51 4.01
C TRP A 181 -6.99 -12.95 5.46
N ILE A 182 -7.04 -11.99 6.37
CA ILE A 182 -7.47 -12.16 7.75
C ILE A 182 -8.89 -11.64 7.92
N HIS A 183 -9.13 -10.39 7.48
CA HIS A 183 -10.43 -9.74 7.55
C HIS A 183 -10.54 -8.72 6.43
N HIS A 184 -11.52 -8.89 5.54
CA HIS A 184 -11.62 -8.08 4.33
C HIS A 184 -12.97 -7.39 4.14
N ASP A 185 -13.93 -7.66 5.00
CA ASP A 185 -15.35 -7.27 4.83
C ASP A 185 -15.87 -6.34 5.94
N ASP A 186 -14.98 -5.72 6.73
CA ASP A 186 -15.37 -4.66 7.68
C ASP A 186 -15.58 -3.31 6.97
N TYR A 187 -16.57 -3.30 6.09
CA TYR A 187 -16.93 -2.09 5.35
C TYR A 187 -17.40 -0.97 6.28
N THR A 188 -18.09 -1.28 7.37
CA THR A 188 -18.62 -0.30 8.33
C THR A 188 -17.51 0.53 8.95
N ASN A 189 -16.41 -0.12 9.32
CA ASN A 189 -15.25 0.53 9.90
C ASN A 189 -14.20 0.95 8.86
N SER A 190 -14.37 0.52 7.59
CA SER A 190 -13.37 0.68 6.52
C SER A 190 -12.00 0.15 6.94
N VAL A 191 -11.99 -1.03 7.55
CA VAL A 191 -10.78 -1.73 8.01
C VAL A 191 -10.60 -3.00 7.19
N ILE A 192 -9.35 -3.27 6.81
CA ILE A 192 -8.95 -4.57 6.25
C ILE A 192 -7.72 -5.07 6.98
N ALA A 193 -7.59 -6.38 7.08
CA ALA A 193 -6.41 -7.04 7.61
C ALA A 193 -6.04 -8.24 6.73
N PHE A 194 -4.75 -8.40 6.46
CA PHE A 194 -4.21 -9.49 5.67
C PHE A 194 -2.80 -9.86 6.13
N LYS A 195 -2.37 -11.02 5.70
CA LYS A 195 -1.05 -11.56 6.00
C LYS A 195 -0.23 -11.64 4.74
N ARG A 196 1.06 -11.31 4.84
CA ARG A 196 2.07 -11.58 3.82
C ARG A 196 3.07 -12.61 4.35
N THR A 197 3.53 -13.47 3.46
CA THR A 197 4.45 -14.58 3.80
C THR A 197 5.62 -14.60 2.83
N ASP A 198 6.84 -14.86 3.32
CA ASP A 198 8.03 -15.04 2.49
C ASP A 198 8.27 -16.52 2.11
N LYS A 199 9.38 -16.77 1.42
CA LYS A 199 9.77 -18.12 0.99
C LYS A 199 10.11 -19.06 2.15
N ASN A 200 10.53 -18.51 3.29
CA ASN A 200 10.90 -19.27 4.49
C ASN A 200 9.70 -19.56 5.40
N GLY A 201 8.56 -18.90 5.15
CA GLY A 201 7.36 -18.97 6.00
C GLY A 201 7.36 -17.94 7.13
N ASP A 202 8.22 -16.92 7.04
CA ASP A 202 8.13 -15.75 7.91
C ASP A 202 6.91 -14.91 7.49
N GLU A 203 6.20 -14.38 8.47
CA GLU A 203 4.91 -13.74 8.25
C GLU A 203 4.86 -12.34 8.84
N ILE A 204 4.17 -11.45 8.14
CA ILE A 204 3.77 -10.13 8.66
C ILE A 204 2.27 -9.95 8.49
N VAL A 205 1.62 -9.40 9.50
CA VAL A 205 0.20 -9.03 9.49
C VAL A 205 0.10 -7.52 9.27
N SER A 206 -0.69 -7.14 8.28
CA SER A 206 -1.00 -5.74 7.96
C SER A 206 -2.45 -5.45 8.33
N VAL A 207 -2.66 -4.38 9.10
CA VAL A 207 -3.99 -3.88 9.49
C VAL A 207 -4.11 -2.44 9.00
N CYS A 208 -5.10 -2.16 8.17
CA CYS A 208 -5.30 -0.85 7.56
C CYS A 208 -6.64 -0.28 7.99
N ASN A 209 -6.61 0.84 8.71
CA ASN A 209 -7.78 1.64 9.04
C ASN A 209 -7.84 2.86 8.11
N PHE A 210 -8.86 2.92 7.27
CA PHE A 210 -9.07 4.01 6.31
C PHE A 210 -10.05 5.08 6.81
N GLN A 211 -10.45 5.04 8.08
CA GLN A 211 -11.26 6.09 8.70
C GLN A 211 -10.38 7.00 9.59
N PRO A 212 -10.68 8.29 9.67
CA PRO A 212 -9.99 9.21 10.58
C PRO A 212 -10.50 9.06 12.03
N ILE A 213 -10.76 7.84 12.46
CA ILE A 213 -11.30 7.49 13.76
C ILE A 213 -10.42 6.41 14.36
N ARG A 214 -9.86 6.69 15.52
CA ARG A 214 -9.14 5.69 16.31
C ARG A 214 -10.12 4.57 16.71
N ARG A 215 -9.64 3.33 16.63
CA ARG A 215 -10.36 2.13 17.03
C ARG A 215 -9.67 1.53 18.23
N ASP A 216 -10.15 1.84 19.43
CA ASP A 216 -9.63 1.23 20.64
C ASP A 216 -10.16 -0.21 20.77
N GLU A 217 -9.30 -1.12 21.21
CA GLU A 217 -9.62 -2.54 21.41
C GLU A 217 -10.16 -3.23 20.13
N TYR A 218 -9.61 -2.84 18.97
CA TYR A 218 -9.99 -3.48 17.70
C TYR A 218 -9.40 -4.88 17.60
N CYS A 219 -10.26 -5.89 17.63
CA CYS A 219 -9.84 -7.28 17.64
C CYS A 219 -9.63 -7.83 16.23
N ILE A 220 -8.49 -8.48 15.99
CA ILE A 220 -8.20 -9.22 14.76
C ILE A 220 -7.74 -10.65 15.06
N GLY A 221 -8.13 -11.60 14.22
CA GLY A 221 -7.56 -12.94 14.23
C GLY A 221 -6.10 -12.93 13.74
N VAL A 222 -5.27 -13.80 14.28
CA VAL A 222 -3.87 -13.93 13.85
C VAL A 222 -3.45 -15.39 13.71
N PRO A 223 -2.47 -15.70 12.81
CA PRO A 223 -2.16 -17.10 12.46
C PRO A 223 -1.47 -17.89 13.58
N LYS A 224 -0.70 -17.22 14.45
CA LYS A 224 0.10 -17.90 15.49
C LYS A 224 -0.27 -17.39 16.88
N TYR A 225 -0.28 -18.30 17.83
CA TYR A 225 -0.38 -17.97 19.25
C TYR A 225 0.98 -17.47 19.77
N GLY A 226 1.00 -16.38 20.53
CA GLY A 226 2.24 -15.85 21.09
C GLY A 226 2.26 -14.34 21.30
N LEU A 227 3.44 -13.76 21.13
CA LEU A 227 3.69 -12.33 21.22
C LEU A 227 3.88 -11.75 19.80
N TYR A 228 3.32 -10.59 19.60
CA TYR A 228 3.45 -9.80 18.38
C TYR A 228 4.07 -8.43 18.68
N ASP A 229 4.88 -7.95 17.76
CA ASP A 229 5.47 -6.62 17.83
C ASP A 229 4.92 -5.77 16.68
N GLU A 230 4.54 -4.52 16.96
CA GLU A 230 4.25 -3.54 15.93
C GLU A 230 5.58 -3.02 15.37
N VAL A 231 5.93 -3.46 14.16
CA VAL A 231 7.22 -3.16 13.53
C VAL A 231 7.20 -1.93 12.64
N PHE A 232 6.02 -1.46 12.25
CA PHE A 232 5.82 -0.23 11.50
C PHE A 232 4.40 0.30 11.72
N ASN A 233 4.28 1.60 12.04
CA ASN A 233 2.99 2.27 12.15
C ASN A 233 3.05 3.63 11.47
N SER A 234 2.16 3.88 10.51
CA SER A 234 2.11 5.14 9.76
C SER A 234 1.68 6.35 10.59
N ASP A 235 1.14 6.12 11.80
CA ASP A 235 0.69 7.19 12.70
C ASP A 235 1.70 7.56 13.78
N GLU A 236 2.95 7.04 13.72
CA GLU A 236 4.03 7.46 14.62
C GLU A 236 4.28 8.97 14.54
N GLU A 237 4.57 9.62 15.68
CA GLU A 237 4.85 11.07 15.78
C GLU A 237 6.04 11.49 14.92
N ARG A 238 7.05 10.62 14.75
CA ARG A 238 8.22 10.91 13.89
C ARG A 238 7.85 11.06 12.43
N PHE A 239 6.71 10.52 12.00
CA PHE A 239 6.15 10.64 10.65
C PHE A 239 5.10 11.75 10.53
N GLY A 240 4.82 12.46 11.62
CA GLY A 240 3.79 13.49 11.69
C GLY A 240 2.39 12.94 11.98
N GLY A 241 2.31 11.73 12.48
CA GLY A 241 1.10 11.12 13.00
C GLY A 241 0.75 11.60 14.41
N SER A 242 -0.33 11.06 14.96
CA SER A 242 -0.83 11.40 16.29
C SER A 242 -0.18 10.58 17.42
N GLY A 243 0.65 9.59 17.07
CA GLY A 243 1.33 8.74 18.04
C GLY A 243 0.47 7.61 18.60
N VAL A 244 -0.62 7.26 17.91
CA VAL A 244 -1.43 6.09 18.28
C VAL A 244 -0.70 4.84 17.78
N VAL A 245 -0.07 4.13 18.71
CA VAL A 245 0.75 2.95 18.46
C VAL A 245 0.42 1.85 19.45
N ASN A 246 0.56 0.59 19.04
CA ASN A 246 0.28 -0.58 19.89
C ASN A 246 1.53 -1.06 20.66
N GLY A 247 2.73 -0.76 20.12
CA GLY A 247 4.01 -1.12 20.77
C GLY A 247 4.42 -2.58 20.55
N ASN A 248 5.18 -3.10 21.50
CA ASN A 248 5.78 -4.43 21.44
C ASN A 248 5.18 -5.38 22.46
N ASN A 249 5.40 -6.71 22.25
CA ASN A 249 4.95 -7.78 23.14
C ASN A 249 3.42 -7.83 23.31
N ILE A 250 2.67 -7.51 22.26
CA ILE A 250 1.21 -7.62 22.25
C ILE A 250 0.87 -9.11 22.32
N LYS A 251 0.22 -9.51 23.40
CA LYS A 251 -0.08 -10.94 23.65
C LYS A 251 -1.39 -11.33 22.96
N THR A 252 -1.35 -12.46 22.28
CA THR A 252 -2.58 -13.06 21.75
C THR A 252 -3.50 -13.55 22.86
N GLU A 253 -4.78 -13.41 22.62
CA GLU A 253 -5.84 -13.93 23.48
C GLU A 253 -6.57 -15.08 22.79
N VAL A 254 -7.15 -15.99 23.58
CA VAL A 254 -8.01 -17.06 23.06
C VAL A 254 -9.35 -16.42 22.66
N MET A 255 -9.58 -16.33 21.35
CA MET A 255 -10.82 -15.80 20.80
C MET A 255 -11.07 -16.40 19.39
N LYS A 256 -12.29 -16.84 19.13
CA LYS A 256 -12.66 -17.31 17.79
C LYS A 256 -13.07 -16.12 16.93
N ILE A 257 -12.16 -15.67 16.06
CA ILE A 257 -12.37 -14.50 15.23
C ILE A 257 -11.67 -14.66 13.88
N HIS A 258 -12.29 -14.24 12.79
CA HIS A 258 -11.77 -14.26 11.42
C HIS A 258 -11.19 -15.62 10.98
N GLY A 259 -11.78 -16.73 11.48
CA GLY A 259 -11.33 -18.09 11.17
C GLY A 259 -10.13 -18.60 11.99
N PHE A 260 -9.67 -17.84 12.98
CA PHE A 260 -8.61 -18.22 13.92
C PHE A 260 -9.16 -18.50 15.32
N ASP A 261 -8.44 -19.29 16.12
CA ASP A 261 -8.78 -19.59 17.52
C ASP A 261 -8.13 -18.59 18.50
N GLN A 262 -7.29 -17.67 17.99
CA GLN A 262 -6.64 -16.61 18.74
C GLN A 262 -6.68 -15.28 17.98
N GLY A 263 -6.56 -14.20 18.73
CA GLY A 263 -6.54 -12.85 18.18
C GLY A 263 -5.70 -11.87 19.00
N LEU A 264 -5.57 -10.67 18.46
CA LEU A 264 -4.99 -9.50 19.12
C LEU A 264 -6.06 -8.45 19.33
N SER A 265 -5.96 -7.72 20.42
CA SER A 265 -6.64 -6.44 20.63
C SER A 265 -5.64 -5.32 20.38
N LEU A 266 -5.94 -4.44 19.43
CA LEU A 266 -5.07 -3.37 18.93
C LEU A 266 -5.63 -2.00 19.31
#